data_025ae17d506bcc5e1e934d3307cb141d
#
_entry.id   025ae17d506bcc5e1e934d3307cb141d
#
_cell.length_a   1.000
_cell.length_b   1.000
_cell.length_c   1.000
_cell.angle_alpha   90.00
_cell.angle_beta   90.00
_cell.angle_gamma   90.00
#
_symmetry.space_group_name_H-M   'P 1'
#
loop_
_entity.id
_entity.type
_entity.pdbx_description
1 polymer ?
#
loop_
_entity_poly.entity_id
_entity_poly.type
_entity_poly.pdbx_seq_one_letter_code
_entity_poly.pdbx_strand_id
1 'polypeptide(L)'
;MRVRLTLNELHQFKWLVGGLLTLLSIWSLSGLDLVGSGLNFIMMSALFLALLKPGWVRAIPESFWSRVAVPLILVWVLIDFALGITSLVAPLMPMVLLLLAYRTLAPRNRREDLQLLLLCLFSIVVSGAITVSLLFAVQILLFTPIAMMFLLVICLLDRGTESADYQPSWEGFRLKRLIKRVWLATQMRAFALGGLLFTFVVALSTGFFILIPRFDLEIGRAHV
;
A
#
# COMPACT_ATOMS: atom_id res chain seq x y z
N MET A 1 0.59 22.12 26.16
CA MET A 1 1.90 21.95 25.51
C MET A 1 1.66 21.23 24.19
N ARG A 2 1.91 21.87 23.02
CA ARG A 2 1.73 21.21 21.70
C ARG A 2 2.95 20.35 21.44
N VAL A 3 2.78 19.04 21.41
CA VAL A 3 3.84 18.11 21.02
C VAL A 3 4.08 18.31 19.52
N ARG A 4 5.24 18.85 19.14
CA ARG A 4 5.65 18.96 17.73
C ARG A 4 6.38 17.66 17.38
N LEU A 5 5.96 17.03 16.29
CA LEU A 5 6.67 15.89 15.71
C LEU A 5 8.00 16.35 15.13
N THR A 6 9.07 15.61 15.41
CA THR A 6 10.36 15.84 14.77
C THR A 6 10.32 15.33 13.32
N LEU A 7 11.12 15.91 12.44
CA LEU A 7 11.25 15.45 11.04
C LEU A 7 11.57 13.95 10.96
N ASN A 8 12.41 13.47 11.87
CA ASN A 8 12.77 12.05 11.95
C ASN A 8 11.56 11.16 12.26
N GLU A 9 10.74 11.57 13.23
CA GLU A 9 9.51 10.83 13.58
C GLU A 9 8.51 10.81 12.42
N LEU A 10 8.44 11.89 11.65
CA LEU A 10 7.56 11.99 10.48
C LEU A 10 8.03 11.06 9.35
N HIS A 11 9.33 10.95 9.10
CA HIS A 11 9.91 9.99 8.15
C HIS A 11 9.69 8.54 8.57
N GLN A 12 9.87 8.23 9.85
CA GLN A 12 9.61 6.91 10.40
C GLN A 12 8.11 6.55 10.26
N PHE A 13 7.25 7.52 10.53
CA PHE A 13 5.80 7.34 10.39
C PHE A 13 5.38 7.14 8.93
N LYS A 14 5.94 7.94 7.99
CA LYS A 14 5.74 7.77 6.54
C LYS A 14 6.07 6.34 6.10
N TRP A 15 7.23 5.84 6.52
CA TRP A 15 7.68 4.50 6.16
C TRP A 15 6.72 3.42 6.68
N LEU A 16 6.24 3.58 7.91
CA LEU A 16 5.32 2.65 8.56
C LEU A 16 3.96 2.63 7.87
N VAL A 17 3.39 3.80 7.58
CA VAL A 17 2.09 3.92 6.90
C VAL A 17 2.18 3.37 5.47
N GLY A 18 3.27 3.66 4.74
CA GLY A 18 3.52 3.09 3.43
C GLY A 18 3.62 1.56 3.44
N GLY A 19 4.30 1.01 4.43
CA GLY A 19 4.38 -0.45 4.62
C GLY A 19 3.03 -1.08 4.97
N LEU A 20 2.24 -0.42 5.80
CA LEU A 20 0.88 -0.88 6.13
C LEU A 20 -0.03 -0.88 4.88
N LEU A 21 0.08 0.17 4.06
CA LEU A 21 -0.64 0.29 2.80
C LEU A 21 -0.28 -0.87 1.85
N THR A 22 1.02 -1.19 1.76
CA THR A 22 1.50 -2.32 0.95
C THR A 22 1.00 -3.66 1.46
N LEU A 23 1.03 -3.88 2.78
CA LEU A 23 0.50 -5.12 3.38
C LEU A 23 -0.97 -5.31 3.03
N LEU A 24 -1.75 -4.23 3.08
CA LEU A 24 -3.17 -4.27 2.76
C LEU A 24 -3.40 -4.57 1.28
N SER A 25 -2.57 -4.02 0.39
CA SER A 25 -2.61 -4.29 -1.05
C SER A 25 -2.22 -5.74 -1.37
N ILE A 26 -1.21 -6.29 -0.72
CA ILE A 26 -0.81 -7.70 -0.86
C ILE A 26 -1.92 -8.62 -0.35
N TRP A 27 -2.53 -8.27 0.80
CA TRP A 27 -3.67 -9.02 1.31
C TRP A 27 -4.86 -9.03 0.33
N SER A 28 -5.12 -7.91 -0.34
CA SER A 28 -6.15 -7.83 -1.38
C SER A 28 -5.85 -8.78 -2.56
N LEU A 29 -4.59 -8.86 -3.00
CA LEU A 29 -4.17 -9.77 -4.07
C LEU A 29 -4.20 -11.25 -3.65
N SER A 30 -4.06 -11.55 -2.35
CA SER A 30 -4.06 -12.93 -1.85
C SER A 30 -5.40 -13.65 -2.04
N GLY A 31 -6.48 -12.91 -2.17
CA GLY A 31 -7.82 -13.46 -2.42
C GLY A 31 -8.07 -13.88 -3.87
N LEU A 32 -7.13 -13.66 -4.78
CA LEU A 32 -7.33 -13.90 -6.21
C LEU A 32 -6.89 -15.30 -6.70
N ASP A 33 -6.25 -16.11 -5.86
CA ASP A 33 -5.64 -17.43 -6.22
C ASP A 33 -4.72 -17.41 -7.46
N LEU A 34 -4.48 -16.23 -8.03
CA LEU A 34 -3.59 -16.01 -9.19
C LEU A 34 -2.11 -15.99 -8.80
N VAL A 35 -1.83 -15.72 -7.55
CA VAL A 35 -0.47 -15.74 -6.98
C VAL A 35 -0.37 -16.97 -6.11
N GLY A 36 0.65 -17.80 -6.32
CA GLY A 36 0.86 -18.98 -5.49
C GLY A 36 0.82 -18.63 -4.00
N SER A 37 -0.01 -19.29 -3.23
CA SER A 37 -0.26 -19.01 -1.80
C SER A 37 1.03 -18.92 -0.98
N GLY A 38 2.05 -19.72 -1.34
CA GLY A 38 3.37 -19.71 -0.70
C GLY A 38 4.13 -18.40 -0.91
N LEU A 39 4.18 -17.87 -2.13
CA LEU A 39 4.88 -16.62 -2.43
C LEU A 39 4.23 -15.45 -1.69
N ASN A 40 2.91 -15.41 -1.70
CA ASN A 40 2.14 -14.36 -1.04
C ASN A 40 2.36 -14.35 0.47
N PHE A 41 2.33 -15.53 1.10
CA PHE A 41 2.59 -15.68 2.52
C PHE A 41 4.02 -15.27 2.90
N ILE A 42 5.02 -15.67 2.10
CA ILE A 42 6.42 -15.29 2.31
C ILE A 42 6.59 -13.78 2.22
N MET A 43 6.03 -13.14 1.19
CA MET A 43 6.14 -11.69 1.01
C MET A 43 5.44 -10.91 2.12
N MET A 44 4.25 -11.35 2.52
CA MET A 44 3.50 -10.73 3.61
C MET A 44 4.25 -10.84 4.94
N SER A 45 4.81 -12.03 5.22
CA SER A 45 5.61 -12.27 6.43
C SER A 45 6.90 -11.46 6.43
N ALA A 46 7.61 -11.40 5.29
CA ALA A 46 8.85 -10.62 5.14
C ALA A 46 8.60 -9.13 5.35
N LEU A 47 7.54 -8.58 4.75
CA LEU A 47 7.16 -7.19 4.94
C LEU A 47 6.73 -6.89 6.39
N PHE A 48 5.98 -7.77 7.00
CA PHE A 48 5.58 -7.62 8.40
C PHE A 48 6.81 -7.58 9.33
N LEU A 49 7.76 -8.51 9.14
CA LEU A 49 9.01 -8.52 9.88
C LEU A 49 9.85 -7.26 9.64
N ALA A 50 9.90 -6.79 8.38
CA ALA A 50 10.58 -5.55 8.03
C ALA A 50 9.98 -4.33 8.75
N LEU A 51 8.66 -4.27 8.88
CA LEU A 51 7.98 -3.20 9.62
C LEU A 51 8.26 -3.25 11.11
N LEU A 52 8.39 -4.44 11.70
CA LEU A 52 8.74 -4.60 13.10
C LEU A 52 10.20 -4.24 13.41
N LYS A 53 11.11 -4.54 12.47
CA LYS A 53 12.56 -4.32 12.63
C LYS A 53 13.15 -3.53 11.43
N PRO A 54 12.85 -2.23 11.31
CA PRO A 54 13.30 -1.42 10.17
C PRO A 54 14.83 -1.33 10.05
N GLY A 55 15.56 -1.52 11.15
CA GLY A 55 17.02 -1.51 11.15
C GLY A 55 17.65 -2.57 10.24
N TRP A 56 17.05 -3.74 10.10
CA TRP A 56 17.55 -4.80 9.23
C TRP A 56 17.47 -4.42 7.75
N VAL A 57 16.35 -3.85 7.36
CA VAL A 57 16.12 -3.45 5.96
C VAL A 57 17.06 -2.31 5.54
N ARG A 58 17.29 -1.39 6.46
CA ARG A 58 18.16 -0.23 6.23
C ARG A 58 19.66 -0.54 6.30
N ALA A 59 20.04 -1.68 6.87
CA ALA A 59 21.42 -2.17 6.79
C ALA A 59 21.80 -2.64 5.39
N ILE A 60 20.82 -2.89 4.50
CA ILE A 60 21.06 -3.30 3.12
C ILE A 60 21.42 -2.06 2.30
N PRO A 61 22.59 -2.03 1.63
CA PRO A 61 23.00 -0.88 0.85
C PRO A 61 22.06 -0.61 -0.33
N GLU A 62 21.87 0.66 -0.66
CA GLU A 62 20.98 1.10 -1.74
C GLU A 62 21.34 0.48 -3.10
N SER A 63 22.66 0.28 -3.32
CA SER A 63 23.19 -0.37 -4.52
C SER A 63 22.71 -1.82 -4.69
N PHE A 64 22.41 -2.51 -3.61
CA PHE A 64 21.85 -3.87 -3.67
C PHE A 64 20.44 -3.85 -4.25
N TRP A 65 19.62 -2.92 -3.81
CA TRP A 65 18.24 -2.81 -4.28
C TRP A 65 18.15 -2.54 -5.78
N SER A 66 18.97 -1.63 -6.30
CA SER A 66 18.96 -1.28 -7.72
C SER A 66 19.61 -2.33 -8.61
N ARG A 67 20.73 -2.94 -8.15
CA ARG A 67 21.52 -3.87 -8.98
C ARG A 67 21.04 -5.32 -8.91
N VAL A 68 20.45 -5.73 -7.80
CA VAL A 68 20.09 -7.13 -7.56
C VAL A 68 18.56 -7.33 -7.58
N ALA A 69 17.80 -6.52 -6.85
CA ALA A 69 16.38 -6.75 -6.69
C ALA A 69 15.61 -6.55 -8.00
N VAL A 70 15.91 -5.49 -8.76
CA VAL A 70 15.22 -5.19 -10.02
C VAL A 70 15.49 -6.25 -11.09
N PRO A 71 16.74 -6.65 -11.39
CA PRO A 71 16.99 -7.75 -12.33
C PRO A 71 16.40 -9.08 -11.88
N LEU A 72 16.42 -9.37 -10.58
CA LEU A 72 15.84 -10.61 -10.05
C LEU A 72 14.32 -10.68 -10.29
N ILE A 73 13.61 -9.58 -10.09
CA ILE A 73 12.17 -9.49 -10.39
C ILE A 73 11.93 -9.74 -11.88
N LEU A 74 12.74 -9.11 -12.74
CA LEU A 74 12.61 -9.24 -14.18
C LEU A 74 12.89 -10.67 -14.65
N VAL A 75 13.94 -11.32 -14.13
CA VAL A 75 14.25 -12.71 -14.41
C VAL A 75 13.12 -13.64 -13.95
N TRP A 76 12.57 -13.41 -12.76
CA TRP A 76 11.43 -14.18 -12.27
C TRP A 76 10.23 -14.10 -13.22
N VAL A 77 9.87 -12.90 -13.65
CA VAL A 77 8.77 -12.67 -14.58
C VAL A 77 9.01 -13.34 -15.94
N LEU A 78 10.26 -13.27 -16.44
CA LEU A 78 10.65 -13.93 -17.68
C LEU A 78 10.54 -15.46 -17.59
N ILE A 79 10.97 -16.04 -16.47
CA ILE A 79 10.85 -17.50 -16.24
C ILE A 79 9.38 -17.90 -16.19
N ASP A 80 8.56 -17.15 -15.48
CA ASP A 80 7.12 -17.40 -15.34
C ASP A 80 6.40 -17.31 -16.70
N PHE A 81 6.80 -16.34 -17.53
CA PHE A 81 6.31 -16.20 -18.90
C PHE A 81 6.80 -17.34 -19.82
N ALA A 82 8.05 -17.79 -19.69
CA ALA A 82 8.64 -18.84 -20.52
C ALA A 82 8.09 -20.23 -20.20
N LEU A 83 7.64 -20.46 -18.97
CA LEU A 83 7.04 -21.73 -18.54
C LEU A 83 5.62 -21.96 -19.08
N GLY A 84 5.13 -21.10 -19.95
CA GLY A 84 3.94 -21.35 -20.78
C GLY A 84 2.61 -21.13 -20.10
N ILE A 85 2.53 -20.11 -19.28
CA ILE A 85 1.28 -19.69 -18.67
C ILE A 85 0.34 -19.15 -19.77
N THR A 86 -0.81 -19.76 -19.88
CA THR A 86 -1.79 -19.56 -20.96
C THR A 86 -2.53 -18.21 -20.86
N SER A 87 -2.33 -17.44 -19.81
CA SER A 87 -2.98 -16.13 -19.62
C SER A 87 -1.96 -15.03 -19.36
N LEU A 88 -2.11 -13.89 -20.04
CA LEU A 88 -1.28 -12.69 -19.86
C LEU A 88 -1.40 -12.08 -18.44
N VAL A 89 -2.49 -12.34 -17.73
CA VAL A 89 -2.78 -11.77 -16.42
C VAL A 89 -2.04 -12.50 -15.31
N ALA A 90 -1.84 -13.81 -15.44
CA ALA A 90 -1.21 -14.62 -14.40
C ALA A 90 0.23 -14.18 -14.03
N PRO A 91 1.16 -13.90 -14.98
CA PRO A 91 2.51 -13.47 -14.65
C PRO A 91 2.58 -12.00 -14.18
N LEU A 92 1.57 -11.17 -14.47
CA LEU A 92 1.54 -9.78 -14.02
C LEU A 92 1.32 -9.67 -12.51
N MET A 93 0.59 -10.59 -11.90
CA MET A 93 0.26 -10.53 -10.47
C MET A 93 1.47 -10.74 -9.56
N PRO A 94 2.30 -11.79 -9.73
CA PRO A 94 3.55 -11.91 -8.98
C PRO A 94 4.51 -10.76 -9.24
N MET A 95 4.56 -10.22 -10.46
CA MET A 95 5.36 -9.05 -10.77
C MET A 95 4.95 -7.83 -9.93
N VAL A 96 3.65 -7.53 -9.88
CA VAL A 96 3.12 -6.42 -9.09
C VAL A 96 3.42 -6.62 -7.61
N LEU A 97 3.27 -7.83 -7.09
CA LEU A 97 3.56 -8.18 -5.71
C LEU A 97 5.05 -7.97 -5.38
N LEU A 98 5.95 -8.47 -6.21
CA LEU A 98 7.40 -8.30 -6.04
C LEU A 98 7.80 -6.83 -6.15
N LEU A 99 7.20 -6.09 -7.08
CA LEU A 99 7.44 -4.66 -7.24
C LEU A 99 6.94 -3.85 -6.04
N LEU A 100 5.78 -4.21 -5.47
CA LEU A 100 5.26 -3.64 -4.22
C LEU A 100 6.23 -3.88 -3.05
N ALA A 101 6.70 -5.11 -2.88
CA ALA A 101 7.67 -5.46 -1.85
C ALA A 101 8.98 -4.69 -2.02
N TYR A 102 9.52 -4.66 -3.24
CA TYR A 102 10.71 -3.89 -3.57
C TYR A 102 10.55 -2.41 -3.24
N ARG A 103 9.48 -1.77 -3.72
CA ARG A 103 9.21 -0.35 -3.49
C ARG A 103 9.00 -0.01 -2.02
N THR A 104 8.50 -0.94 -1.22
CA THR A 104 8.31 -0.72 0.22
C THR A 104 9.62 -0.79 0.98
N LEU A 105 10.51 -1.70 0.61
CA LEU A 105 11.75 -1.96 1.32
C LEU A 105 12.88 -1.02 0.89
N ALA A 106 12.95 -0.64 -0.38
CA ALA A 106 13.97 0.26 -0.91
C ALA A 106 13.88 1.66 -0.28
N PRO A 107 15.01 2.41 -0.21
CA PRO A 107 14.99 3.83 0.11
C PRO A 107 14.08 4.58 -0.87
N ARG A 108 13.30 5.54 -0.38
CA ARG A 108 12.27 6.20 -1.20
C ARG A 108 12.35 7.71 -1.13
N ASN A 109 12.37 8.32 -2.31
CA ASN A 109 12.16 9.73 -2.54
C ASN A 109 10.66 10.02 -2.70
N ARG A 110 10.28 11.30 -2.74
CA ARG A 110 8.88 11.73 -2.91
C ARG A 110 8.20 11.09 -4.12
N ARG A 111 8.87 11.05 -5.27
CA ARG A 111 8.31 10.45 -6.51
C ARG A 111 8.05 8.96 -6.33
N GLU A 112 8.91 8.29 -5.62
CA GLU A 112 8.81 6.85 -5.35
C GLU A 112 7.71 6.53 -4.32
N ASP A 113 7.46 7.42 -3.36
CA ASP A 113 6.34 7.32 -2.44
C ASP A 113 4.99 7.43 -3.18
N LEU A 114 4.89 8.36 -4.14
CA LEU A 114 3.70 8.49 -4.97
C LEU A 114 3.53 7.28 -5.90
N GLN A 115 4.62 6.75 -6.46
CA GLN A 115 4.58 5.51 -7.25
C GLN A 115 4.13 4.31 -6.42
N LEU A 116 4.59 4.22 -5.16
CA LEU A 116 4.14 3.18 -4.24
C LEU A 116 2.62 3.27 -4.02
N LEU A 117 2.12 4.47 -3.73
CA LEU A 117 0.68 4.69 -3.54
C LEU A 117 -0.13 4.29 -4.78
N LEU A 118 0.35 4.71 -5.97
CA LEU A 118 -0.31 4.38 -7.23
C LEU A 118 -0.30 2.87 -7.50
N LEU A 119 0.80 2.19 -7.18
CA LEU A 119 0.92 0.75 -7.32
C LEU A 119 -0.01 0.00 -6.34
N CYS A 120 -0.13 0.48 -5.09
CA CYS A 120 -1.08 -0.03 -4.12
C CYS A 120 -2.52 0.16 -4.59
N LEU A 121 -2.84 1.35 -5.10
CA LEU A 121 -4.16 1.65 -5.64
C LEU A 121 -4.48 0.74 -6.84
N PHE A 122 -3.53 0.59 -7.76
CA PHE A 122 -3.68 -0.32 -8.90
C PHE A 122 -3.98 -1.75 -8.44
N SER A 123 -3.26 -2.25 -7.45
CA SER A 123 -3.48 -3.59 -6.88
C SER A 123 -4.89 -3.77 -6.31
N ILE A 124 -5.39 -2.77 -5.58
CA ILE A 124 -6.75 -2.77 -5.05
C ILE A 124 -7.79 -2.74 -6.17
N VAL A 125 -7.60 -1.89 -7.19
CA VAL A 125 -8.52 -1.79 -8.33
C VAL A 125 -8.58 -3.11 -9.10
N VAL A 126 -7.43 -3.73 -9.37
CA VAL A 126 -7.38 -5.03 -10.04
C VAL A 126 -8.05 -6.12 -9.21
N SER A 127 -7.80 -6.14 -7.90
CA SER A 127 -8.47 -7.06 -7.00
C SER A 127 -10.00 -6.88 -7.03
N GLY A 128 -10.46 -5.64 -7.04
CA GLY A 128 -11.89 -5.30 -7.10
C GLY A 128 -12.56 -5.64 -8.42
N ALA A 129 -11.81 -5.56 -9.52
CA ALA A 129 -12.34 -5.93 -10.84
C ALA A 129 -12.57 -7.45 -10.96
N ILE A 130 -11.81 -8.25 -10.22
CA ILE A 130 -11.87 -9.72 -10.30
C ILE A 130 -12.75 -10.29 -9.18
N THR A 131 -12.79 -9.64 -8.00
CA THR A 131 -13.43 -10.19 -6.80
C THR A 131 -14.63 -9.36 -6.39
N VAL A 132 -15.80 -9.98 -6.36
CA VAL A 132 -17.03 -9.38 -5.79
C VAL A 132 -17.29 -10.05 -4.43
N SER A 133 -16.55 -9.62 -3.40
CA SER A 133 -16.71 -10.16 -2.04
C SER A 133 -16.92 -9.07 -1.00
N LEU A 134 -17.66 -9.40 0.06
CA LEU A 134 -17.84 -8.50 1.21
C LEU A 134 -16.48 -8.16 1.86
N LEU A 135 -15.55 -9.10 1.84
CA LEU A 135 -14.21 -8.95 2.39
C LEU A 135 -13.42 -7.88 1.64
N PHE A 136 -13.61 -7.77 0.32
CA PHE A 136 -13.02 -6.72 -0.51
C PHE A 136 -13.57 -5.32 -0.13
N ALA A 137 -14.85 -5.21 0.20
CA ALA A 137 -15.44 -3.94 0.67
C ALA A 137 -14.75 -3.46 1.97
N VAL A 138 -14.46 -4.38 2.90
CA VAL A 138 -13.71 -4.07 4.13
C VAL A 138 -12.28 -3.63 3.80
N GLN A 139 -11.64 -4.27 2.83
CA GLN A 139 -10.27 -3.90 2.41
C GLN A 139 -10.22 -2.48 1.83
N ILE A 140 -11.16 -2.09 0.97
CA ILE A 140 -11.28 -0.71 0.45
C ILE A 140 -11.53 0.29 1.57
N LEU A 141 -12.43 -0.07 2.50
CA LEU A 141 -12.76 0.78 3.64
C LEU A 141 -11.54 1.07 4.52
N LEU A 142 -10.66 0.09 4.71
CA LEU A 142 -9.41 0.24 5.45
C LEU A 142 -8.33 0.95 4.61
N PHE A 143 -8.26 0.66 3.32
CA PHE A 143 -7.26 1.24 2.42
C PHE A 143 -7.39 2.74 2.30
N THR A 144 -8.59 3.24 2.12
CA THR A 144 -8.86 4.67 1.86
C THR A 144 -8.30 5.60 2.96
N PRO A 145 -8.60 5.41 4.25
CA PRO A 145 -8.07 6.28 5.30
C PRO A 145 -6.55 6.17 5.45
N ILE A 146 -5.98 4.97 5.25
CA ILE A 146 -4.53 4.76 5.31
C ILE A 146 -3.84 5.46 4.14
N ALA A 147 -4.40 5.38 2.93
CA ALA A 147 -3.90 6.07 1.76
C ALA A 147 -3.96 7.60 1.92
N MET A 148 -5.07 8.13 2.44
CA MET A 148 -5.21 9.56 2.75
C MET A 148 -4.18 10.01 3.80
N MET A 149 -3.97 9.19 4.84
CA MET A 149 -2.97 9.47 5.86
C MET A 149 -1.54 9.46 5.28
N PHE A 150 -1.25 8.54 4.37
CA PHE A 150 0.04 8.47 3.68
C PHE A 150 0.28 9.73 2.83
N LEU A 151 -0.70 10.15 2.04
CA LEU A 151 -0.64 11.40 1.26
C LEU A 151 -0.43 12.63 2.15
N LEU A 152 -1.16 12.71 3.25
CA LEU A 152 -1.03 13.83 4.19
C LEU A 152 0.40 13.89 4.76
N VAL A 153 0.98 12.75 5.13
CA VAL A 153 2.35 12.70 5.64
C VAL A 153 3.36 13.12 4.57
N ILE A 154 3.18 12.70 3.31
CA ILE A 154 4.02 13.13 2.19
C ILE A 154 3.94 14.65 2.02
N CYS A 155 2.73 15.22 2.04
CA CYS A 155 2.52 16.67 1.92
C CYS A 155 3.13 17.45 3.08
N LEU A 156 3.08 16.91 4.31
CA LEU A 156 3.70 17.55 5.48
C LEU A 156 5.23 17.53 5.40
N LEU A 157 5.80 16.43 4.93
CA LEU A 157 7.24 16.30 4.71
C LEU A 157 7.74 17.27 3.64
N ASP A 158 6.98 17.43 2.57
CA ASP A 158 7.32 18.31 1.46
C ASP A 158 7.45 19.78 1.90
N ARG A 159 6.59 20.20 2.82
CA ARG A 159 6.64 21.57 3.39
C ARG A 159 7.76 21.77 4.41
N GLY A 160 8.25 20.66 5.01
CA GLY A 160 9.26 20.72 6.06
C GLY A 160 10.69 20.50 5.59
N THR A 161 10.89 19.96 4.39
CA THR A 161 12.20 19.60 3.84
C THR A 161 12.59 20.55 2.71
N GLU A 162 13.00 21.75 3.03
CA GLU A 162 13.85 22.56 2.12
C GLU A 162 15.28 22.00 2.00
N SER A 163 15.66 21.01 2.83
CA SER A 163 17.00 20.39 2.83
C SER A 163 16.94 19.02 2.17
N ALA A 164 17.42 18.94 0.94
CA ALA A 164 17.40 17.73 0.10
C ALA A 164 18.21 16.53 0.66
N ASP A 165 18.97 16.70 1.75
CA ASP A 165 19.97 15.75 2.25
C ASP A 165 19.65 15.11 3.62
N TYR A 166 18.39 15.20 4.07
CA TYR A 166 18.02 14.65 5.36
C TYR A 166 17.91 13.12 5.35
N GLN A 167 18.86 12.42 5.94
CA GLN A 167 18.78 10.98 6.18
C GLN A 167 18.15 10.71 7.57
N PRO A 168 17.01 10.02 7.64
CA PRO A 168 16.39 9.72 8.91
C PRO A 168 17.21 8.73 9.72
N SER A 169 17.48 9.03 11.00
CA SER A 169 18.10 8.08 11.92
C SER A 169 17.08 7.08 12.44
N TRP A 170 17.49 5.82 12.52
CA TRP A 170 16.65 4.71 13.02
C TRP A 170 17.09 4.25 14.42
N GLU A 171 18.06 4.94 15.02
CA GLU A 171 18.51 4.67 16.37
C GLU A 171 17.38 4.95 17.36
N GLY A 172 17.10 3.97 18.21
CA GLY A 172 16.06 4.09 19.24
C GLY A 172 14.62 4.02 18.73
N PHE A 173 14.39 3.53 17.51
CA PHE A 173 13.03 3.32 16.98
C PHE A 173 12.20 2.44 17.91
N ARG A 174 11.08 2.98 18.41
CA ARG A 174 10.08 2.25 19.21
C ARG A 174 8.69 2.55 18.67
N LEU A 175 8.10 1.57 18.03
CA LEU A 175 6.78 1.65 17.41
C LEU A 175 5.71 2.23 18.34
N LYS A 176 5.63 1.72 19.58
CA LYS A 176 4.66 2.19 20.59
C LYS A 176 4.83 3.67 20.93
N ARG A 177 6.07 4.16 21.01
CA ARG A 177 6.37 5.56 21.31
C ARG A 177 5.96 6.46 20.15
N LEU A 178 6.25 6.04 18.93
CA LEU A 178 5.93 6.77 17.71
C LEU A 178 4.41 6.91 17.55
N ILE A 179 3.66 5.81 17.66
CA ILE A 179 2.19 5.83 17.56
C ILE A 179 1.59 6.76 18.62
N LYS A 180 2.05 6.65 19.89
CA LYS A 180 1.57 7.52 20.98
C LYS A 180 1.85 9.00 20.70
N ARG A 181 3.03 9.35 20.19
CA ARG A 181 3.39 10.74 19.86
C ARG A 181 2.62 11.28 18.68
N VAL A 182 2.46 10.48 17.61
CA VAL A 182 1.63 10.87 16.46
C VAL A 182 0.20 11.13 16.90
N TRP A 183 -0.36 10.24 17.72
CA TRP A 183 -1.73 10.38 18.22
C TRP A 183 -1.91 11.67 19.06
N LEU A 184 -0.92 11.99 19.91
CA LEU A 184 -0.93 13.22 20.72
C LEU A 184 -0.64 14.50 19.91
N ALA A 185 0.13 14.38 18.83
CA ALA A 185 0.50 15.53 17.99
C ALA A 185 -0.57 15.86 16.95
N THR A 186 -1.34 14.86 16.51
CA THR A 186 -2.39 15.06 15.51
C THR A 186 -3.57 15.79 16.16
N GLN A 187 -3.85 16.97 15.64
CA GLN A 187 -4.97 17.78 16.14
C GLN A 187 -6.28 17.05 15.83
N MET A 188 -7.20 17.02 16.78
CA MET A 188 -8.56 16.49 16.61
C MET A 188 -9.26 17.03 15.34
N ARG A 189 -8.93 18.27 14.95
CA ARG A 189 -9.46 18.89 13.72
C ARG A 189 -9.03 18.20 12.45
N ALA A 190 -7.80 17.66 12.38
CA ALA A 190 -7.33 16.94 11.20
C ALA A 190 -8.01 15.56 11.07
N PHE A 191 -8.23 14.87 12.19
CA PHE A 191 -9.03 13.65 12.22
C PHE A 191 -10.50 13.91 11.90
N ALA A 192 -11.08 15.00 12.40
CA ALA A 192 -12.46 15.38 12.11
C ALA A 192 -12.66 15.71 10.63
N LEU A 193 -11.75 16.47 10.02
CA LEU A 193 -11.79 16.77 8.58
C LEU A 193 -11.59 15.52 7.73
N GLY A 194 -10.61 14.67 8.07
CA GLY A 194 -10.39 13.40 7.38
C GLY A 194 -11.58 12.45 7.52
N GLY A 195 -12.15 12.34 8.71
CA GLY A 195 -13.35 11.54 8.98
C GLY A 195 -14.59 12.07 8.24
N LEU A 196 -14.77 13.38 8.19
CA LEU A 196 -15.86 14.02 7.46
C LEU A 196 -15.75 13.77 5.95
N LEU A 197 -14.56 13.95 5.37
CA LEU A 197 -14.30 13.65 3.97
C LEU A 197 -14.53 12.16 3.66
N PHE A 198 -14.04 11.29 4.52
CA PHE A 198 -14.23 9.84 4.37
C PHE A 198 -15.73 9.48 4.42
N THR A 199 -16.47 9.99 5.41
CA THR A 199 -17.92 9.77 5.52
C THR A 199 -18.66 10.30 4.30
N PHE A 200 -18.25 11.46 3.78
CA PHE A 200 -18.84 12.04 2.57
C PHE A 200 -18.60 11.15 1.35
N VAL A 201 -17.38 10.63 1.16
CA VAL A 201 -17.05 9.71 0.06
C VAL A 201 -17.84 8.41 0.16
N VAL A 202 -17.95 7.84 1.36
CA VAL A 202 -18.73 6.62 1.59
C VAL A 202 -20.22 6.87 1.32
N ALA A 203 -20.76 7.97 1.80
CA ALA A 203 -22.16 8.35 1.57
C ALA A 203 -22.46 8.56 0.08
N LEU A 204 -21.55 9.26 -0.63
CA LEU A 204 -21.67 9.50 -2.06
C LEU A 204 -21.60 8.18 -2.84
N SER A 205 -20.65 7.31 -2.51
CA SER A 205 -20.48 5.98 -3.12
C SER A 205 -21.72 5.11 -2.91
N THR A 206 -22.25 5.11 -1.69
CA THR A 206 -23.49 4.38 -1.36
C THR A 206 -24.68 4.96 -2.11
N GLY A 207 -24.77 6.28 -2.20
CA GLY A 207 -25.79 6.98 -2.99
C GLY A 207 -25.76 6.58 -4.46
N PHE A 208 -24.58 6.59 -5.07
CA PHE A 208 -24.42 6.13 -6.46
C PHE A 208 -24.78 4.65 -6.61
N PHE A 209 -24.37 3.81 -5.67
CA PHE A 209 -24.70 2.37 -5.71
C PHE A 209 -26.22 2.11 -5.67
N ILE A 210 -26.97 2.91 -4.93
CA ILE A 210 -28.43 2.82 -4.85
C ILE A 210 -29.09 3.42 -6.10
N LEU A 211 -28.49 4.51 -6.64
CA LEU A 211 -29.07 5.26 -7.76
C LEU A 211 -28.83 4.56 -9.11
N ILE A 212 -27.76 3.77 -9.24
CA ILE A 212 -27.51 2.99 -10.45
C ILE A 212 -28.59 1.89 -10.51
N PRO A 213 -29.56 2.00 -11.47
CA PRO A 213 -30.55 0.95 -11.61
C PRO A 213 -29.79 -0.35 -11.94
N ARG A 214 -29.96 -1.35 -11.10
CA ARG A 214 -29.55 -2.71 -11.42
C ARG A 214 -30.41 -3.16 -12.56
N PHE A 215 -29.93 -2.98 -13.79
CA PHE A 215 -30.48 -3.67 -14.92
C PHE A 215 -30.20 -5.15 -14.68
N ASP A 216 -31.17 -5.86 -14.12
CA ASP A 216 -31.24 -7.30 -14.21
C ASP A 216 -31.28 -7.61 -15.70
N LEU A 217 -30.12 -7.86 -16.26
CA LEU A 217 -30.01 -8.54 -17.56
C LEU A 217 -30.52 -9.98 -17.31
N GLU A 218 -31.83 -10.11 -17.20
CA GLU A 218 -32.52 -11.32 -17.59
C GLU A 218 -32.27 -11.50 -19.08
N ILE A 219 -31.05 -11.95 -19.39
CA ILE A 219 -30.76 -12.55 -20.69
C ILE A 219 -31.62 -13.80 -20.73
N GLY A 220 -32.70 -13.65 -21.50
CA GLY A 220 -33.79 -14.58 -21.60
C GLY A 220 -33.30 -16.03 -21.70
N ARG A 221 -33.86 -16.85 -20.87
CA ARG A 221 -34.07 -18.24 -21.20
C ARG A 221 -35.02 -18.27 -22.40
N ALA A 222 -34.44 -18.07 -23.59
CA ALA A 222 -35.11 -18.45 -24.82
C ALA A 222 -35.13 -19.96 -24.87
N HIS A 223 -36.30 -20.46 -24.79
CA HIS A 223 -36.72 -21.80 -25.07
C HIS A 223 -35.96 -22.56 -26.17
N VAL A 224 -35.55 -23.77 -25.88
CA VAL A 224 -35.83 -24.93 -26.72
C VAL A 224 -36.19 -26.08 -25.81
#